data_a145a5c75bb4b4ba597d2e18cce7de3c
#
_entry.id   a145a5c75bb4b4ba597d2e18cce7de3c
#
_cell.length_a   1.000
_cell.length_b   1.000
_cell.length_c   1.000
_cell.angle_alpha   90.00
_cell.angle_beta   90.00
_cell.angle_gamma   90.00
#
_symmetry.space_group_name_H-M   'P 1'
#
loop_
_entity.id
_entity.type
_entity.pdbx_description
1 polymer ?
#
loop_
_entity_poly.entity_id
_entity_poly.type
_entity_poly.pdbx_seq_one_letter_code
_entity_poly.pdbx_strand_id
1 'polypeptide(L)'
;LEVWLQLSDLKQRGGGALTVQDLGGDIFDSIVYGEQTAGQWIAGSNVFQRTQNFGAEVEASTAPDVVHLAIAYDADGLIRCYRNGAPYGTPYRKGGRATFKPGESQVLFGLRHGAPSGSRLLKGLLFEARLHLRALSAEEIAASASGSGFVGRSEVLAALDPEDRAAVLEIEVAIAGARRGIEELGPPVREDESWARVAHALYNLKEFLYLR
;
A
#
# COMPACT_ATOMS: atom_id res chain seq x y z
N LEU A 1 -13.01 -7.24 -4.03
CA LEU A 1 -12.03 -6.19 -3.75
C LEU A 1 -10.89 -6.35 -4.73
N GLU A 2 -10.44 -5.27 -5.34
CA GLU A 2 -9.38 -5.30 -6.34
C GLU A 2 -8.51 -4.05 -6.21
N VAL A 3 -7.18 -4.21 -6.32
CA VAL A 3 -6.24 -3.11 -6.11
C VAL A 3 -4.95 -3.29 -6.92
N TRP A 4 -4.42 -2.18 -7.44
CA TRP A 4 -3.08 -2.09 -8.01
C TRP A 4 -2.21 -1.27 -7.08
N LEU A 5 -1.14 -1.85 -6.62
CA LEU A 5 -0.28 -1.24 -5.63
C LEU A 5 1.20 -1.57 -5.83
N GLN A 6 2.04 -0.80 -5.16
CA GLN A 6 3.47 -1.01 -5.09
C GLN A 6 3.89 -1.03 -3.62
N LEU A 7 4.52 -2.09 -3.17
CA LEU A 7 5.04 -2.18 -1.81
C LEU A 7 6.39 -1.46 -1.69
N SER A 8 6.56 -0.68 -0.66
CA SER A 8 7.85 -0.05 -0.33
C SER A 8 8.67 -0.83 0.70
N ASP A 9 8.04 -1.80 1.39
CA ASP A 9 8.68 -2.58 2.45
C ASP A 9 8.05 -3.98 2.52
N LEU A 10 8.79 -5.00 2.11
CA LEU A 10 8.33 -6.41 2.17
C LEU A 10 8.35 -7.00 3.59
N LYS A 11 9.00 -6.34 4.56
CA LYS A 11 9.03 -6.78 5.96
C LYS A 11 7.87 -6.27 6.79
N GLN A 12 7.04 -5.38 6.21
CA GLN A 12 5.85 -4.88 6.91
C GLN A 12 4.86 -6.01 7.24
N ARG A 13 4.05 -5.80 8.25
CA ARG A 13 3.14 -6.81 8.76
C ARG A 13 1.76 -6.21 9.02
N GLY A 14 0.71 -6.83 8.46
CA GLY A 14 -0.68 -6.51 8.78
C GLY A 14 -1.26 -5.26 8.12
N GLY A 15 -0.56 -4.64 7.17
CA GLY A 15 -1.06 -3.48 6.42
C GLY A 15 -2.22 -3.88 5.50
N GLY A 16 -3.33 -3.12 5.54
CA GLY A 16 -4.47 -3.31 4.64
C GLY A 16 -4.34 -2.45 3.39
N ALA A 17 -4.55 -3.03 2.21
CA ALA A 17 -4.49 -2.31 0.94
C ALA A 17 -5.84 -1.66 0.60
N LEU A 18 -6.90 -2.46 0.58
CA LEU A 18 -8.27 -2.05 0.34
C LEU A 18 -9.17 -2.77 1.34
N THR A 19 -9.98 -2.01 2.06
CA THR A 19 -10.87 -2.53 3.08
C THR A 19 -12.29 -1.99 2.89
N VAL A 20 -13.27 -2.85 3.07
CA VAL A 20 -14.64 -2.47 3.33
C VAL A 20 -14.95 -2.80 4.78
N GLN A 21 -15.53 -1.85 5.53
CA GLN A 21 -15.87 -2.06 6.94
C GLN A 21 -17.16 -1.34 7.33
N ASP A 22 -17.77 -1.74 8.45
CA ASP A 22 -18.78 -0.94 9.12
C ASP A 22 -18.15 0.36 9.70
N LEU A 23 -18.97 1.34 10.09
CA LEU A 23 -18.45 2.60 10.61
C LEU A 23 -17.66 2.46 11.92
N GLY A 24 -17.93 1.40 12.69
CA GLY A 24 -17.20 1.07 13.92
C GLY A 24 -15.83 0.41 13.65
N GLY A 25 -15.67 -0.21 12.50
CA GLY A 25 -14.47 -0.99 12.15
C GLY A 25 -14.41 -2.37 12.81
N ASP A 26 -15.54 -2.84 13.33
CA ASP A 26 -15.66 -4.15 14.00
C ASP A 26 -15.89 -5.27 12.98
N ILE A 27 -16.62 -5.00 11.91
CA ILE A 27 -16.85 -5.94 10.81
C ILE A 27 -16.14 -5.40 9.58
N PHE A 28 -15.24 -6.19 9.01
CA PHE A 28 -14.50 -5.78 7.81
C PHE A 28 -14.07 -6.97 6.96
N ASP A 29 -13.90 -6.72 5.65
CA ASP A 29 -13.17 -7.54 4.71
C ASP A 29 -12.07 -6.69 4.05
N SER A 30 -10.86 -7.21 3.97
CA SER A 30 -9.68 -6.45 3.55
C SER A 30 -8.69 -7.30 2.77
N ILE A 31 -8.00 -6.70 1.82
CA ILE A 31 -6.77 -7.24 1.26
C ILE A 31 -5.63 -6.87 2.20
N VAL A 32 -5.04 -7.84 2.89
CA VAL A 32 -4.04 -7.62 3.95
C VAL A 32 -2.72 -8.29 3.63
N TYR A 33 -1.63 -7.56 3.85
CA TYR A 33 -0.27 -8.07 3.64
C TYR A 33 0.39 -8.50 4.95
N GLY A 34 0.95 -9.72 4.96
CA GLY A 34 1.90 -10.18 5.96
C GLY A 34 1.35 -10.39 7.38
N GLU A 35 0.03 -10.43 7.61
CA GLU A 35 -0.52 -10.49 8.98
C GLU A 35 -0.32 -11.84 9.64
N GLN A 36 -0.83 -12.93 9.07
CA GLN A 36 -0.65 -14.29 9.62
C GLN A 36 0.71 -14.86 9.27
N THR A 37 1.07 -14.80 8.00
CA THR A 37 2.35 -15.27 7.48
C THR A 37 3.10 -14.11 6.85
N ALA A 38 4.37 -13.94 7.21
CA ALA A 38 5.21 -12.91 6.64
C ALA A 38 5.26 -13.01 5.11
N GLY A 39 5.12 -11.88 4.43
CA GLY A 39 5.23 -11.82 2.98
C GLY A 39 4.04 -12.39 2.20
N GLN A 40 2.96 -12.82 2.85
CA GLN A 40 1.80 -13.37 2.14
C GLN A 40 0.59 -12.46 2.22
N TRP A 41 -0.21 -12.48 1.16
CA TRP A 41 -1.50 -11.80 1.10
C TRP A 41 -2.59 -12.69 1.67
N ILE A 42 -3.52 -12.10 2.40
CA ILE A 42 -4.69 -12.79 2.97
C ILE A 42 -5.96 -11.97 2.80
N ALA A 43 -7.11 -12.64 2.82
CA ALA A 43 -8.40 -12.02 3.04
C ALA A 43 -8.55 -11.73 4.54
N GLY A 44 -8.28 -10.48 4.95
CA GLY A 44 -8.41 -10.06 6.34
C GLY A 44 -9.87 -9.92 6.75
N SER A 45 -10.20 -10.29 7.98
CA SER A 45 -11.53 -10.12 8.56
C SER A 45 -11.44 -9.98 10.08
N ASN A 46 -12.52 -9.47 10.69
CA ASN A 46 -12.60 -9.35 12.15
C ASN A 46 -12.32 -10.68 12.85
N VAL A 47 -11.41 -10.65 13.83
CA VAL A 47 -10.92 -11.79 14.62
C VAL A 47 -10.67 -13.07 13.80
N PHE A 48 -10.23 -12.90 12.55
CA PHE A 48 -9.96 -13.96 11.57
C PHE A 48 -11.15 -14.91 11.30
N GLN A 49 -12.38 -14.44 11.47
CA GLN A 49 -13.59 -15.27 11.27
C GLN A 49 -13.69 -15.82 9.84
N ARG A 50 -13.33 -15.01 8.84
CA ARG A 50 -13.32 -15.36 7.42
C ARG A 50 -11.92 -15.48 6.84
N THR A 51 -10.90 -15.37 7.67
CA THR A 51 -9.51 -15.38 7.24
C THR A 51 -8.90 -16.77 7.38
N GLN A 52 -8.28 -17.25 6.32
CA GLN A 52 -7.41 -18.40 6.28
C GLN A 52 -6.25 -18.10 5.33
N ASN A 53 -5.07 -18.66 5.59
CA ASN A 53 -3.95 -18.55 4.69
C ASN A 53 -4.24 -19.29 3.37
N PHE A 54 -3.96 -18.66 2.24
CA PHE A 54 -4.10 -19.28 0.91
C PHE A 54 -3.02 -20.31 0.61
N GLY A 55 -1.94 -20.39 1.41
CA GLY A 55 -0.82 -21.28 1.16
C GLY A 55 -0.01 -20.91 -0.10
N ALA A 56 -0.03 -19.65 -0.48
CA ALA A 56 0.66 -19.15 -1.65
C ALA A 56 2.11 -18.79 -1.36
N GLU A 57 2.86 -18.49 -2.41
CA GLU A 57 4.23 -18.00 -2.30
C GLU A 57 4.29 -16.62 -1.64
N VAL A 58 5.43 -16.30 -1.07
CA VAL A 58 5.69 -14.97 -0.50
C VAL A 58 5.82 -13.92 -1.61
N GLU A 59 5.33 -12.72 -1.36
CA GLU A 59 5.49 -11.60 -2.26
C GLU A 59 6.95 -11.17 -2.33
N ALA A 60 7.46 -11.11 -3.55
CA ALA A 60 8.83 -10.70 -3.82
C ALA A 60 8.92 -9.34 -4.54
N SER A 61 7.79 -8.86 -5.09
CA SER A 61 7.75 -7.59 -5.83
C SER A 61 7.68 -6.40 -4.89
N THR A 62 8.59 -5.46 -5.10
CA THR A 62 8.65 -4.19 -4.40
C THR A 62 8.84 -3.06 -5.42
N ALA A 63 8.88 -1.81 -4.98
CA ALA A 63 9.12 -0.68 -5.87
C ALA A 63 10.33 -0.93 -6.79
N PRO A 64 10.22 -0.69 -8.11
CA PRO A 64 9.11 -0.01 -8.81
C PRO A 64 7.99 -0.92 -9.32
N ASP A 65 7.95 -2.20 -8.99
CA ASP A 65 6.98 -3.14 -9.54
C ASP A 65 5.59 -2.91 -8.95
N VAL A 66 4.59 -2.92 -9.81
CA VAL A 66 3.18 -2.84 -9.43
C VAL A 66 2.59 -4.24 -9.40
N VAL A 67 1.88 -4.53 -8.33
CA VAL A 67 1.19 -5.79 -8.13
C VAL A 67 -0.32 -5.54 -8.19
N HIS A 68 -1.02 -6.32 -8.99
CA HIS A 68 -2.47 -6.39 -8.96
C HIS A 68 -2.90 -7.49 -7.99
N LEU A 69 -3.80 -7.17 -7.07
CA LEU A 69 -4.42 -8.12 -6.13
C LEU A 69 -5.93 -8.05 -6.26
N ALA A 70 -6.58 -9.20 -6.29
CA ALA A 70 -8.03 -9.29 -6.22
C ALA A 70 -8.45 -10.39 -5.23
N ILE A 71 -9.46 -10.09 -4.40
CA ILE A 71 -10.12 -11.07 -3.54
C ILE A 71 -11.60 -11.08 -3.89
N ALA A 72 -12.09 -12.24 -4.32
CA ALA A 72 -13.48 -12.50 -4.62
C ALA A 72 -14.14 -13.29 -3.48
N TYR A 73 -15.29 -12.82 -3.02
CA TYR A 73 -16.14 -13.46 -2.01
C TYR A 73 -17.41 -13.94 -2.68
N ASP A 74 -17.49 -15.23 -2.95
CA ASP A 74 -18.64 -15.83 -3.64
C ASP A 74 -19.86 -15.95 -2.74
N ALA A 75 -21.03 -16.10 -3.36
CA ALA A 75 -22.31 -16.18 -2.65
C ALA A 75 -22.38 -17.41 -1.71
N ASP A 76 -21.69 -18.49 -2.05
CA ASP A 76 -21.61 -19.73 -1.26
C ASP A 76 -20.50 -19.69 -0.19
N GLY A 77 -19.87 -18.51 0.02
CA GLY A 77 -18.82 -18.30 1.01
C GLY A 77 -17.43 -18.76 0.57
N LEU A 78 -17.24 -19.13 -0.71
CA LEU A 78 -15.89 -19.39 -1.23
C LEU A 78 -15.13 -18.08 -1.35
N ILE A 79 -13.89 -18.05 -0.84
CA ILE A 79 -12.98 -16.91 -0.90
C ILE A 79 -11.81 -17.30 -1.80
N ARG A 80 -11.60 -16.51 -2.85
CA ARG A 80 -10.55 -16.70 -3.85
C ARG A 80 -9.64 -15.48 -3.88
N CYS A 81 -8.35 -15.71 -4.00
CA CYS A 81 -7.36 -14.64 -4.16
C CYS A 81 -6.65 -14.79 -5.51
N TYR A 82 -6.32 -13.65 -6.10
CA TYR A 82 -5.62 -13.57 -7.37
C TYR A 82 -4.50 -12.53 -7.27
N ARG A 83 -3.38 -12.84 -7.92
CA ARG A 83 -2.23 -11.96 -8.07
C ARG A 83 -1.87 -11.82 -9.54
N ASN A 84 -1.82 -10.59 -10.04
CA ASN A 84 -1.56 -10.30 -11.45
C ASN A 84 -2.48 -11.09 -12.40
N GLY A 85 -3.76 -11.20 -12.05
CA GLY A 85 -4.76 -11.92 -12.83
C GLY A 85 -4.76 -13.45 -12.68
N ALA A 86 -3.72 -14.03 -12.08
CA ALA A 86 -3.61 -15.48 -11.88
C ALA A 86 -4.06 -15.90 -10.46
N PRO A 87 -4.59 -17.11 -10.25
CA PRO A 87 -4.91 -17.62 -8.92
C PRO A 87 -3.72 -17.54 -7.96
N TYR A 88 -3.98 -17.07 -6.73
CA TYR A 88 -2.99 -16.95 -5.68
C TYR A 88 -3.32 -17.92 -4.54
N GLY A 89 -2.63 -19.06 -4.53
CA GLY A 89 -2.83 -20.12 -3.56
C GLY A 89 -4.15 -20.88 -3.71
N THR A 90 -4.62 -21.47 -2.61
CA THR A 90 -5.80 -22.34 -2.59
C THR A 90 -7.03 -21.60 -2.06
N PRO A 91 -8.13 -21.57 -2.83
CA PRO A 91 -9.41 -21.03 -2.34
C PRO A 91 -9.93 -21.81 -1.14
N TYR A 92 -10.68 -21.12 -0.27
CA TYR A 92 -11.23 -21.76 0.94
C TYR A 92 -12.61 -21.22 1.30
N ARG A 93 -13.34 -21.92 2.18
CA ARG A 93 -14.58 -21.49 2.81
C ARG A 93 -14.39 -21.36 4.30
N LYS A 94 -14.74 -20.21 4.86
CA LYS A 94 -14.67 -19.97 6.29
C LYS A 94 -15.60 -18.83 6.72
N GLY A 95 -16.43 -19.06 7.73
CA GLY A 95 -17.15 -18.02 8.48
C GLY A 95 -18.31 -17.32 7.76
N GLY A 96 -18.68 -17.77 6.56
CA GLY A 96 -19.74 -17.12 5.76
C GLY A 96 -19.34 -15.75 5.22
N ARG A 97 -20.35 -14.96 4.76
CA ARG A 97 -20.12 -13.62 4.20
C ARG A 97 -20.39 -12.53 5.25
N ALA A 98 -19.62 -11.45 5.18
CA ALA A 98 -19.99 -10.21 5.86
C ALA A 98 -21.10 -9.49 5.08
N THR A 99 -21.88 -8.70 5.78
CA THR A 99 -22.88 -7.82 5.20
C THR A 99 -22.54 -6.38 5.53
N PHE A 100 -22.46 -5.55 4.51
CA PHE A 100 -22.18 -4.12 4.63
C PHE A 100 -23.41 -3.35 4.16
N LYS A 101 -23.93 -2.45 5.01
CA LYS A 101 -25.15 -1.72 4.73
C LYS A 101 -24.81 -0.34 4.14
N PRO A 102 -25.59 0.13 3.14
CA PRO A 102 -25.47 1.49 2.63
C PRO A 102 -25.65 2.52 3.75
N GLY A 103 -24.74 3.52 3.80
CA GLY A 103 -24.77 4.56 4.84
C GLY A 103 -24.20 4.15 6.21
N GLU A 104 -24.02 2.84 6.46
CA GLU A 104 -23.44 2.30 7.71
C GLU A 104 -22.07 1.66 7.48
N SER A 105 -21.50 1.84 6.29
CA SER A 105 -20.24 1.23 5.90
C SER A 105 -19.34 2.23 5.18
N GLN A 106 -18.04 1.97 5.20
CA GLN A 106 -17.03 2.82 4.55
C GLN A 106 -15.95 1.97 3.89
N VAL A 107 -15.25 2.59 2.94
CA VAL A 107 -14.10 1.99 2.27
C VAL A 107 -12.83 2.70 2.73
N LEU A 108 -11.80 1.94 3.06
CA LEU A 108 -10.50 2.44 3.49
C LEU A 108 -9.42 2.02 2.49
N PHE A 109 -8.49 2.94 2.25
CA PHE A 109 -7.33 2.73 1.40
C PHE A 109 -6.06 2.81 2.25
N GLY A 110 -5.16 1.84 2.09
CA GLY A 110 -3.90 1.81 2.83
C GLY A 110 -4.04 1.53 4.34
N LEU A 111 -5.23 1.15 4.79
CA LEU A 111 -5.54 0.86 6.19
C LEU A 111 -6.37 -0.41 6.32
N ARG A 112 -5.98 -1.32 7.23
CA ARG A 112 -6.64 -2.61 7.41
C ARG A 112 -8.05 -2.49 7.98
N HIS A 113 -8.25 -1.80 9.08
CA HIS A 113 -9.55 -1.51 9.69
C HIS A 113 -9.43 -0.52 10.86
N GLY A 114 -10.55 0.10 11.23
CA GLY A 114 -10.65 0.97 12.40
C GLY A 114 -9.76 2.22 12.33
N ALA A 115 -9.31 2.70 13.46
CA ALA A 115 -8.44 3.87 13.51
C ALA A 115 -7.01 3.56 13.02
N PRO A 116 -6.36 4.52 12.32
CA PRO A 116 -4.98 4.36 11.89
C PRO A 116 -4.05 4.15 13.08
N SER A 117 -3.38 2.99 13.13
CA SER A 117 -2.40 2.72 14.17
C SER A 117 -1.47 1.55 13.81
N GLY A 118 -0.23 1.63 14.25
CA GLY A 118 0.75 0.54 14.23
C GLY A 118 0.85 -0.19 12.88
N SER A 119 0.74 -1.51 12.91
CA SER A 119 0.87 -2.37 11.74
C SER A 119 -0.35 -2.39 10.81
N ARG A 120 -1.40 -1.63 11.09
CA ARG A 120 -2.61 -1.59 10.24
C ARG A 120 -2.41 -0.80 8.94
N LEU A 121 -1.44 0.11 8.93
CA LEU A 121 -1.12 0.93 7.75
C LEU A 121 -0.24 0.16 6.78
N LEU A 122 -0.58 0.21 5.50
CA LEU A 122 0.23 -0.33 4.41
C LEU A 122 1.32 0.67 4.03
N LYS A 123 2.54 0.21 3.92
CA LYS A 123 3.66 1.00 3.39
C LYS A 123 3.81 0.72 1.89
N GLY A 124 3.43 1.68 1.07
CA GLY A 124 3.44 1.55 -0.38
C GLY A 124 2.65 2.65 -1.07
N LEU A 125 2.43 2.48 -2.36
CA LEU A 125 1.60 3.34 -3.19
C LEU A 125 0.41 2.55 -3.71
N LEU A 126 -0.77 3.15 -3.69
CA LEU A 126 -1.99 2.64 -4.29
C LEU A 126 -2.25 3.45 -5.57
N PHE A 127 -2.34 2.78 -6.70
CA PHE A 127 -2.57 3.41 -8.00
C PHE A 127 -4.04 3.37 -8.39
N GLU A 128 -4.66 2.21 -8.15
CA GLU A 128 -6.06 1.99 -8.46
C GLU A 128 -6.67 1.03 -7.44
N ALA A 129 -7.96 1.22 -7.14
CA ALA A 129 -8.73 0.31 -6.31
C ALA A 129 -10.16 0.24 -6.83
N ARG A 130 -10.74 -0.96 -6.87
CA ARG A 130 -12.10 -1.23 -7.32
C ARG A 130 -12.87 -2.05 -6.30
N LEU A 131 -14.07 -1.60 -5.99
CA LEU A 131 -15.05 -2.34 -5.21
C LEU A 131 -16.15 -2.82 -6.15
N HIS A 132 -16.27 -4.13 -6.30
CA HIS A 132 -17.31 -4.75 -7.11
C HIS A 132 -18.47 -5.23 -6.25
N LEU A 133 -19.68 -5.03 -6.70
CA LEU A 133 -20.91 -5.46 -5.98
C LEU A 133 -21.20 -6.96 -6.13
N ARG A 134 -20.40 -7.68 -6.90
CA ARG A 134 -20.42 -9.13 -7.07
C ARG A 134 -19.02 -9.71 -7.09
N ALA A 135 -18.92 -11.00 -6.87
CA ALA A 135 -17.69 -11.72 -7.14
C ALA A 135 -17.43 -11.74 -8.66
N LEU A 136 -16.20 -11.40 -9.06
CA LEU A 136 -15.75 -11.55 -10.43
C LEU A 136 -15.32 -13.00 -10.70
N SER A 137 -15.45 -13.48 -11.95
CA SER A 137 -14.87 -14.74 -12.38
C SER A 137 -13.35 -14.63 -12.51
N ALA A 138 -12.67 -15.77 -12.66
CA ALA A 138 -11.22 -15.79 -12.87
C ALA A 138 -10.85 -15.06 -14.18
N GLU A 139 -11.64 -15.25 -15.23
CA GLU A 139 -11.44 -14.63 -16.55
C GLU A 139 -11.67 -13.12 -16.48
N GLU A 140 -12.68 -12.65 -15.74
CA GLU A 140 -12.92 -11.23 -15.52
C GLU A 140 -11.77 -10.58 -14.75
N ILE A 141 -11.24 -11.25 -13.72
CA ILE A 141 -10.10 -10.75 -12.94
C ILE A 141 -8.83 -10.74 -13.80
N ALA A 142 -8.60 -11.77 -14.62
CA ALA A 142 -7.47 -11.80 -15.55
C ALA A 142 -7.56 -10.68 -16.59
N ALA A 143 -8.73 -10.44 -17.15
CA ALA A 143 -8.99 -9.33 -18.07
C ALA A 143 -8.81 -7.97 -17.39
N SER A 144 -9.30 -7.80 -16.16
CA SER A 144 -9.13 -6.59 -15.37
C SER A 144 -7.66 -6.30 -15.09
N ALA A 145 -6.90 -7.32 -14.68
CA ALA A 145 -5.47 -7.20 -14.41
C ALA A 145 -4.67 -6.74 -15.63
N SER A 146 -5.05 -7.21 -16.83
CA SER A 146 -4.38 -6.84 -18.08
C SER A 146 -4.90 -5.54 -18.70
N GLY A 147 -6.14 -5.17 -18.41
CA GLY A 147 -6.86 -4.04 -19.02
C GLY A 147 -7.10 -2.87 -18.09
N SER A 148 -6.40 -2.78 -16.97
CA SER A 148 -6.60 -1.73 -15.95
C SER A 148 -6.35 -0.30 -16.46
N GLY A 149 -5.77 -0.13 -17.63
CA GLY A 149 -5.23 1.16 -18.08
C GLY A 149 -3.97 1.58 -17.31
N PHE A 150 -3.57 0.80 -16.31
CA PHE A 150 -2.32 1.00 -15.62
C PHE A 150 -1.17 0.45 -16.47
N VAL A 151 -0.27 1.34 -16.84
CA VAL A 151 0.97 0.99 -17.55
C VAL A 151 2.08 0.97 -16.51
N GLY A 152 2.62 -0.20 -16.24
CA GLY A 152 3.74 -0.37 -15.30
C GLY A 152 5.01 0.31 -15.81
N ARG A 153 5.90 0.71 -14.89
CA ARG A 153 7.20 1.29 -15.26
C ARG A 153 7.99 0.42 -16.24
N SER A 154 7.98 -0.89 -16.07
CA SER A 154 8.66 -1.84 -16.98
C SER A 154 8.10 -1.79 -18.39
N GLU A 155 6.80 -1.64 -18.55
CA GLU A 155 6.12 -1.52 -19.86
C GLU A 155 6.43 -0.17 -20.50
N VAL A 156 6.42 0.92 -19.72
CA VAL A 156 6.84 2.24 -20.21
C VAL A 156 8.29 2.18 -20.70
N LEU A 157 9.21 1.67 -19.90
CA LEU A 157 10.61 1.55 -20.27
C LEU A 157 10.82 0.63 -21.50
N ALA A 158 10.00 -0.42 -21.63
CA ALA A 158 10.07 -1.31 -22.80
C ALA A 158 9.57 -0.63 -24.09
N ALA A 159 8.60 0.28 -23.96
CA ALA A 159 8.03 1.02 -25.09
C ALA A 159 8.88 2.22 -25.53
N LEU A 160 9.76 2.73 -24.65
CA LEU A 160 10.66 3.83 -24.98
C LEU A 160 11.79 3.35 -25.90
N ASP A 161 12.25 4.23 -26.77
CA ASP A 161 13.48 4.01 -27.52
C ASP A 161 14.72 3.99 -26.56
N PRO A 162 15.89 3.52 -27.02
CA PRO A 162 17.05 3.39 -26.15
C PRO A 162 17.55 4.70 -25.56
N GLU A 163 17.40 5.83 -26.25
CA GLU A 163 17.86 7.15 -25.81
C GLU A 163 16.94 7.68 -24.69
N ASP A 164 15.63 7.67 -24.91
CA ASP A 164 14.64 8.08 -23.92
C ASP A 164 14.67 7.20 -22.67
N ARG A 165 14.87 5.89 -22.87
CA ARG A 165 15.04 4.95 -21.74
C ARG A 165 16.25 5.31 -20.89
N ALA A 166 17.39 5.63 -21.51
CA ALA A 166 18.59 6.02 -20.79
C ALA A 166 18.38 7.32 -20.03
N ALA A 167 17.71 8.32 -20.65
CA ALA A 167 17.37 9.59 -20.01
C ALA A 167 16.47 9.40 -18.78
N VAL A 168 15.44 8.57 -18.87
CA VAL A 168 14.56 8.26 -17.73
C VAL A 168 15.34 7.63 -16.57
N LEU A 169 16.22 6.65 -16.86
CA LEU A 169 17.03 6.01 -15.83
C LEU A 169 18.01 6.98 -15.16
N GLU A 170 18.60 7.89 -15.91
CA GLU A 170 19.47 8.93 -15.37
C GLU A 170 18.73 9.90 -14.44
N ILE A 171 17.52 10.34 -14.84
CA ILE A 171 16.66 11.20 -14.02
C ILE A 171 16.26 10.48 -12.71
N GLU A 172 15.92 9.20 -12.77
CA GLU A 172 15.56 8.43 -11.58
C GLU A 172 16.74 8.32 -10.58
N VAL A 173 17.95 8.11 -11.08
CA VAL A 173 19.17 8.12 -10.26
C VAL A 173 19.37 9.50 -9.61
N ALA A 174 19.17 10.58 -10.35
CA ALA A 174 19.26 11.95 -9.83
C ALA A 174 18.21 12.22 -8.75
N ILE A 175 16.96 11.79 -8.97
CA ILE A 175 15.87 11.89 -7.98
C ILE A 175 16.21 11.10 -6.71
N ALA A 176 16.70 9.87 -6.84
CA ALA A 176 17.10 9.05 -5.70
C ALA A 176 18.26 9.69 -4.91
N GLY A 177 19.20 10.32 -5.60
CA GLY A 177 20.27 11.10 -5.00
C GLY A 177 19.76 12.31 -4.23
N ALA A 178 18.88 13.09 -4.84
CA ALA A 178 18.27 14.25 -4.21
C ALA A 178 17.45 13.88 -2.97
N ARG A 179 16.67 12.80 -3.03
CA ARG A 179 15.90 12.30 -1.88
C ARG A 179 16.80 11.91 -0.71
N ARG A 180 17.90 11.20 -0.96
CA ARG A 180 18.88 10.88 0.07
C ARG A 180 19.49 12.14 0.68
N GLY A 181 19.86 13.13 -0.14
CA GLY A 181 20.35 14.41 0.36
C GLY A 181 19.34 15.14 1.24
N ILE A 182 18.05 15.08 0.93
CA ILE A 182 16.99 15.63 1.78
C ILE A 182 16.87 14.89 3.11
N GLU A 183 16.94 13.55 3.08
CA GLU A 183 16.92 12.72 4.30
C GLU A 183 18.14 13.02 5.22
N GLU A 184 19.31 13.24 4.64
CA GLU A 184 20.53 13.60 5.38
C GLU A 184 20.45 15.00 6.03
N LEU A 185 19.68 15.91 5.45
CA LEU A 185 19.41 17.23 6.05
C LEU A 185 18.51 17.15 7.30
N GLY A 186 17.83 16.02 7.49
CA GLY A 186 16.88 15.83 8.59
C GLY A 186 15.58 16.61 8.41
N PRO A 187 14.69 16.57 9.41
CA PRO A 187 13.42 17.27 9.34
C PRO A 187 13.64 18.79 9.20
N PRO A 188 12.76 19.50 8.50
CA PRO A 188 12.86 20.95 8.35
C PRO A 188 12.88 21.62 9.73
N VAL A 189 13.86 22.48 9.93
CA VAL A 189 13.97 23.25 11.19
C VAL A 189 12.78 24.19 11.24
N ARG A 190 12.01 24.16 12.33
CA ARG A 190 10.89 25.07 12.52
C ARG A 190 11.41 26.50 12.55
N GLU A 191 10.61 27.42 12.01
CA GLU A 191 11.02 28.83 11.90
C GLU A 191 11.40 29.44 13.26
N ASP A 192 10.65 29.10 14.30
CA ASP A 192 10.92 29.48 15.69
C ASP A 192 12.26 28.92 16.21
N GLU A 193 12.62 27.69 15.87
CA GLU A 193 13.89 27.07 16.22
C GLU A 193 15.05 27.68 15.43
N SER A 194 14.83 28.06 14.17
CA SER A 194 15.82 28.73 13.35
C SER A 194 16.20 30.09 13.94
N TRP A 195 15.22 30.88 14.32
CA TRP A 195 15.43 32.17 14.96
C TRP A 195 16.06 32.04 16.33
N ALA A 196 15.69 31.01 17.13
CA ALA A 196 16.32 30.71 18.40
C ALA A 196 17.82 30.41 18.24
N ARG A 197 18.19 29.62 17.22
CA ARG A 197 19.60 29.32 16.91
C ARG A 197 20.38 30.56 16.47
N VAL A 198 19.79 31.42 15.64
CA VAL A 198 20.41 32.69 15.24
C VAL A 198 20.60 33.59 16.43
N ALA A 199 19.57 33.76 17.28
CA ALA A 199 19.65 34.55 18.50
C ALA A 199 20.73 34.02 19.47
N HIS A 200 20.82 32.70 19.63
CA HIS A 200 21.82 32.04 20.47
C HIS A 200 23.23 32.25 19.91
N ALA A 201 23.41 32.16 18.60
CA ALA A 201 24.70 32.42 17.94
C ALA A 201 25.12 33.88 18.11
N LEU A 202 24.20 34.82 17.90
CA LEU A 202 24.43 36.26 18.12
C LEU A 202 24.80 36.57 19.58
N TYR A 203 24.11 35.91 20.53
CA TYR A 203 24.36 36.15 21.98
C TYR A 203 25.74 35.66 22.41
N ASN A 204 26.29 34.64 21.73
CA ASN A 204 27.62 34.07 21.99
C ASN A 204 28.77 34.78 21.23
N LEU A 205 28.48 35.74 20.35
CA LEU A 205 29.51 36.54 19.71
C LEU A 205 30.17 37.44 20.74
N LYS A 206 31.49 37.42 20.77
CA LYS A 206 32.30 38.25 21.72
C LYS A 206 31.94 39.75 21.65
N GLU A 207 31.55 40.22 20.47
CA GLU A 207 31.11 41.61 20.25
C GLU A 207 29.85 42.01 20.99
N PHE A 208 28.94 41.07 21.26
CA PHE A 208 27.72 41.33 22.06
C PHE A 208 27.97 41.39 23.55
N LEU A 209 29.11 40.77 24.02
CA LEU A 209 29.48 40.72 25.43
C LEU A 209 30.18 41.98 25.89
N TYR A 210 30.61 42.89 24.99
CA TYR A 210 31.39 44.08 25.28
C TYR A 210 30.74 45.42 24.96
N LEU A 211 29.44 45.44 24.64
CA LEU A 211 28.66 46.68 24.61
C LEU A 211 28.30 47.07 26.03
N ARG A 212 29.23 47.74 26.71
CA ARG A 212 28.96 48.55 27.88
C ARG A 212 29.10 50.01 27.52
#